data_1a6fcbae2371db1538075821a26e3356
#
_entry.id   1a6fcbae2371db1538075821a26e3356
#
_cell.length_a   1.000
_cell.length_b   1.000
_cell.length_c   1.000
_cell.angle_alpha   90.00
_cell.angle_beta   90.00
_cell.angle_gamma   90.00
#
_symmetry.space_group_name_H-M   'P 1'
#
loop_
_entity.id
_entity.type
_entity.pdbx_description
1 polymer ?
#
loop_
_entity_poly.entity_id
_entity_poly.type
_entity_poly.pdbx_seq_one_letter_code
_entity_poly.pdbx_strand_id
1 'polypeptide(L)'
;MVTRATHTRLTPAVSESTYPPISGYAFISDCHSMALVSGSGSIDWCCMPRVDSASIFGRLLDWEKGGYCAVAPADPHATSFQAYLEDTLVLETTFRTDGGEAKLIDCFAMHTGGRSHPHLQLIRVLQGTRGRVDFRIDVVPRFDYGEVKPWIRRHSSRVHSAIGGNDGIVVASDSVLEMDAEAHGLSARVTIRAEERERLSISFARPEGLEYEVPEVAGPDELDHRLEETIRWWRRWTKQITVQGPHRAGVVRSAIVLKGLTYAPTGAMAAAATTSLPETPGGERNWDYRFSWIRDSAMSARSLTAIGAYDEADGFRRFIQRSAAGSARDLQIMYGVGGERRLTEIILDKLDGYEHSRPVRIGNAASQQLQLDAYGTLVDLSWRWHLRGHSPDDDYWRFVVDLVDVAAERWSEPDRGIWEIRGKPQHFVHSKLMCWTALDRGLALARECLRKAPTQRWRKVLKEIREAVESEGYDRRRKVFVQSFGSQQLDAALLMLPLTHFLPFDDPRMIRTVDAIRHDLEEDGLILRYRVEKTDDGLHGREGTFLPCSFWMAEVLARQGRVDEARVIFDRACSTSSELGLFAEEFDTTSERMLGNFPQALTHLSHIVAGVALARASGDMPATSY
;
A
#
# COMPACT_ATOMS: atom_id res chain seq x y z
N MET A 1 -27.07 20.48 10.42
CA MET A 1 -27.55 20.18 9.06
C MET A 1 -27.20 18.74 8.78
N VAL A 2 -28.21 17.93 8.56
CA VAL A 2 -28.09 16.47 8.42
C VAL A 2 -27.41 16.18 7.09
N THR A 3 -26.20 15.63 7.12
CA THR A 3 -25.49 15.13 5.94
C THR A 3 -26.35 14.00 5.35
N ARG A 4 -26.85 14.23 4.14
CA ARG A 4 -27.54 13.19 3.36
C ARG A 4 -26.58 12.02 3.18
N ALA A 5 -26.95 10.86 3.72
CA ALA A 5 -26.38 9.59 3.35
C ALA A 5 -26.57 9.43 1.84
N THR A 6 -25.50 9.42 1.09
CA THR A 6 -25.50 9.05 -0.31
C THR A 6 -26.00 7.61 -0.41
N HIS A 7 -27.04 7.38 -1.17
CA HIS A 7 -27.58 6.04 -1.44
C HIS A 7 -26.52 5.23 -2.18
N THR A 8 -25.80 4.40 -1.47
CA THR A 8 -24.84 3.44 -2.02
C THR A 8 -25.62 2.38 -2.80
N ARG A 9 -25.24 2.10 -4.03
CA ARG A 9 -25.83 1.01 -4.83
C ARG A 9 -25.54 -0.32 -4.14
N LEU A 10 -26.59 -1.11 -3.89
CA LEU A 10 -26.45 -2.48 -3.42
C LEU A 10 -25.84 -3.32 -4.54
N THR A 11 -24.73 -3.99 -4.25
CA THR A 11 -24.08 -4.91 -5.20
C THR A 11 -24.72 -6.29 -5.05
N PRO A 12 -25.06 -7.03 -6.13
CA PRO A 12 -25.52 -8.41 -6.04
C PRO A 12 -24.46 -9.28 -5.34
N ALA A 13 -24.87 -10.07 -4.38
CA ALA A 13 -23.95 -10.91 -3.60
C ALA A 13 -23.37 -12.10 -4.38
N VAL A 14 -23.94 -12.46 -5.54
CA VAL A 14 -23.47 -13.57 -6.37
C VAL A 14 -23.47 -13.15 -7.83
N SER A 15 -22.30 -13.02 -8.43
CA SER A 15 -22.08 -12.94 -9.88
C SER A 15 -21.48 -14.26 -10.35
N GLU A 16 -22.07 -14.88 -11.35
CA GLU A 16 -21.51 -16.08 -11.97
C GLU A 16 -20.15 -15.78 -12.60
N SER A 17 -19.12 -16.50 -12.16
CA SER A 17 -17.78 -16.69 -12.78
C SER A 17 -16.94 -15.48 -13.20
N THR A 18 -17.20 -14.28 -12.76
CA THR A 18 -16.32 -13.13 -13.01
C THR A 18 -15.60 -12.70 -11.73
N TYR A 19 -14.30 -12.37 -11.87
CA TYR A 19 -13.55 -11.75 -10.78
C TYR A 19 -14.27 -10.47 -10.31
N PRO A 20 -14.47 -10.28 -9.00
CA PRO A 20 -14.90 -8.98 -8.50
C PRO A 20 -13.94 -7.89 -8.96
N PRO A 21 -14.42 -6.67 -9.27
CA PRO A 21 -13.53 -5.56 -9.59
C PRO A 21 -12.60 -5.27 -8.40
N ILE A 22 -11.38 -4.77 -8.65
CA ILE A 22 -10.42 -4.42 -7.58
C ILE A 22 -11.05 -3.49 -6.55
N SER A 23 -11.87 -2.53 -6.99
CA SER A 23 -12.62 -1.61 -6.12
C SER A 23 -13.67 -2.28 -5.22
N GLY A 24 -14.05 -3.52 -5.52
CA GLY A 24 -15.02 -4.32 -4.75
C GLY A 24 -14.43 -5.05 -3.55
N TYR A 25 -13.14 -4.87 -3.27
CA TYR A 25 -12.49 -5.49 -2.13
C TYR A 25 -12.28 -4.51 -0.98
N ALA A 26 -12.53 -4.98 0.23
CA ALA A 26 -12.09 -4.36 1.47
C ALA A 26 -10.74 -4.93 1.90
N PHE A 27 -9.93 -4.14 2.59
CA PHE A 27 -8.63 -4.51 3.14
C PHE A 27 -8.70 -4.64 4.66
N ILE A 28 -8.22 -5.73 5.24
CA ILE A 28 -8.08 -5.93 6.69
C ILE A 28 -6.68 -6.41 7.04
N SER A 29 -6.16 -6.01 8.21
CA SER A 29 -4.80 -6.34 8.66
C SER A 29 -4.65 -6.20 10.18
N ASP A 30 -3.68 -6.95 10.75
CA ASP A 30 -3.16 -6.78 12.11
C ASP A 30 -1.73 -6.20 12.14
N CYS A 31 -1.30 -5.59 11.05
CA CYS A 31 0.08 -5.13 10.87
C CYS A 31 1.12 -6.28 10.79
N HIS A 32 0.68 -7.50 10.51
CA HIS A 32 1.48 -8.70 10.25
C HIS A 32 0.90 -9.43 9.04
N SER A 33 -0.32 -9.92 9.20
CA SER A 33 -1.10 -10.62 8.18
C SER A 33 -2.03 -9.64 7.47
N MET A 34 -2.44 -9.97 6.25
CA MET A 34 -3.33 -9.13 5.45
C MET A 34 -4.32 -9.97 4.66
N ALA A 35 -5.52 -9.43 4.46
CA ALA A 35 -6.52 -10.06 3.61
C ALA A 35 -7.36 -9.05 2.84
N LEU A 36 -7.90 -9.50 1.70
CA LEU A 36 -8.91 -8.79 0.92
C LEU A 36 -10.24 -9.55 0.99
N VAL A 37 -11.30 -8.81 1.32
CA VAL A 37 -12.66 -9.32 1.53
C VAL A 37 -13.57 -8.73 0.47
N SER A 38 -14.16 -9.55 -0.38
CA SER A 38 -15.12 -9.11 -1.40
C SER A 38 -16.49 -8.75 -0.81
N GLY A 39 -17.30 -8.00 -1.57
CA GLY A 39 -18.66 -7.65 -1.17
C GLY A 39 -19.59 -8.86 -0.96
N SER A 40 -19.24 -10.04 -1.48
CA SER A 40 -19.97 -11.29 -1.22
C SER A 40 -19.62 -11.95 0.12
N GLY A 41 -18.70 -11.40 0.90
CA GLY A 41 -18.22 -11.99 2.15
C GLY A 41 -17.17 -13.08 1.94
N SER A 42 -16.51 -13.12 0.77
CA SER A 42 -15.40 -14.03 0.48
C SER A 42 -14.06 -13.35 0.69
N ILE A 43 -13.14 -14.02 1.36
CA ILE A 43 -11.73 -13.67 1.42
C ILE A 43 -11.04 -14.40 0.28
N ASP A 44 -10.63 -13.65 -0.73
CA ASP A 44 -10.05 -14.15 -1.97
C ASP A 44 -8.52 -13.92 -2.04
N TRP A 45 -7.99 -13.18 -1.09
CA TRP A 45 -6.56 -12.98 -0.88
C TRP A 45 -6.24 -12.92 0.62
N CYS A 46 -5.30 -13.73 1.08
CA CYS A 46 -4.83 -13.71 2.46
C CYS A 46 -3.41 -14.25 2.54
N CYS A 47 -2.51 -13.47 3.14
CA CYS A 47 -1.14 -13.86 3.46
C CYS A 47 -0.96 -13.89 4.99
N MET A 48 -0.52 -15.01 5.53
CA MET A 48 -0.19 -15.23 6.94
C MET A 48 1.09 -16.05 7.03
N PRO A 49 1.96 -15.83 8.04
CA PRO A 49 1.85 -14.87 9.15
C PRO A 49 2.37 -13.47 8.80
N ARG A 50 2.84 -13.23 7.57
CA ARG A 50 3.38 -11.95 7.09
C ARG A 50 2.73 -11.56 5.77
N VAL A 51 2.75 -10.26 5.48
CA VAL A 51 2.23 -9.72 4.21
C VAL A 51 2.92 -10.31 2.97
N ASP A 52 4.22 -10.57 3.06
CA ASP A 52 5.06 -11.15 1.99
C ASP A 52 5.17 -12.69 2.04
N SER A 53 4.43 -13.35 2.95
CA SER A 53 4.28 -14.81 2.94
C SER A 53 3.53 -15.27 1.69
N ALA A 54 3.70 -16.54 1.33
CA ALA A 54 2.83 -17.20 0.36
C ALA A 54 1.37 -17.12 0.79
N SER A 55 0.45 -17.06 -0.17
CA SER A 55 -0.97 -16.94 0.15
C SER A 55 -1.55 -18.24 0.70
N ILE A 56 -2.46 -18.11 1.68
CA ILE A 56 -3.29 -19.20 2.20
C ILE A 56 -4.61 -19.27 1.41
N PHE A 57 -5.13 -18.10 1.04
CA PHE A 57 -6.23 -17.92 0.11
C PHE A 57 -5.72 -17.02 -1.00
N GLY A 58 -5.78 -17.49 -2.24
CA GLY A 58 -5.20 -16.82 -3.41
C GLY A 58 -6.12 -16.82 -4.64
N ARG A 59 -7.46 -16.98 -4.45
CA ARG A 59 -8.46 -16.95 -5.53
C ARG A 59 -8.35 -15.68 -6.40
N LEU A 60 -7.85 -14.59 -5.83
CA LEU A 60 -7.58 -13.36 -6.56
C LEU A 60 -6.66 -13.56 -7.76
N LEU A 61 -5.70 -14.52 -7.70
CA LEU A 61 -4.75 -14.82 -8.77
C LEU A 61 -5.15 -16.01 -9.66
N ASP A 62 -6.03 -16.88 -9.18
CA ASP A 62 -6.59 -17.97 -9.94
C ASP A 62 -7.91 -18.41 -9.29
N TRP A 63 -9.00 -18.15 -9.98
CA TRP A 63 -10.34 -18.32 -9.41
C TRP A 63 -10.64 -19.76 -8.99
N GLU A 64 -10.10 -20.75 -9.69
CA GLU A 64 -10.34 -22.16 -9.42
C GLU A 64 -9.31 -22.76 -8.45
N LYS A 65 -8.01 -22.37 -8.61
CA LYS A 65 -6.92 -23.02 -7.89
C LYS A 65 -6.53 -22.30 -6.59
N GLY A 66 -6.80 -21.00 -6.49
CA GLY A 66 -6.21 -20.16 -5.44
C GLY A 66 -6.78 -20.34 -4.04
N GLY A 67 -7.92 -20.97 -3.87
CA GLY A 67 -8.58 -21.15 -2.57
C GLY A 67 -9.18 -19.86 -1.99
N TYR A 68 -10.08 -20.02 -1.01
CA TYR A 68 -10.84 -18.90 -0.43
C TYR A 68 -11.47 -19.25 0.92
N CYS A 69 -11.96 -18.21 1.62
CA CYS A 69 -12.81 -18.39 2.81
C CYS A 69 -14.06 -17.52 2.68
N ALA A 70 -15.21 -18.14 2.41
CA ALA A 70 -16.48 -17.45 2.20
C ALA A 70 -17.44 -17.64 3.38
N VAL A 71 -18.13 -16.57 3.77
CA VAL A 71 -19.31 -16.57 4.62
C VAL A 71 -20.36 -15.74 3.89
N ALA A 72 -21.27 -16.42 3.19
CA ALA A 72 -22.20 -15.78 2.24
C ALA A 72 -23.62 -16.28 2.43
N PRO A 73 -24.66 -15.44 2.21
CA PRO A 73 -26.04 -15.90 2.18
C PRO A 73 -26.22 -17.04 1.17
N ALA A 74 -27.05 -18.01 1.53
CA ALA A 74 -27.44 -19.08 0.61
C ALA A 74 -28.42 -18.61 -0.49
N ASP A 75 -29.05 -17.46 -0.30
CA ASP A 75 -29.96 -16.82 -1.24
C ASP A 75 -29.14 -16.10 -2.33
N PRO A 76 -29.23 -16.49 -3.61
CA PRO A 76 -28.50 -15.86 -4.71
C PRO A 76 -28.99 -14.43 -5.01
N HIS A 77 -30.14 -14.01 -4.51
CA HIS A 77 -30.67 -12.65 -4.67
C HIS A 77 -30.33 -11.72 -3.49
N ALA A 78 -29.55 -12.21 -2.52
CA ALA A 78 -29.08 -11.38 -1.42
C ALA A 78 -28.28 -10.18 -1.96
N THR A 79 -28.48 -9.03 -1.32
CA THR A 79 -27.69 -7.82 -1.57
C THR A 79 -26.78 -7.55 -0.40
N SER A 80 -25.64 -6.89 -0.66
CA SER A 80 -24.67 -6.57 0.38
C SER A 80 -24.22 -5.10 0.32
N PHE A 81 -23.80 -4.61 1.49
CA PHE A 81 -23.19 -3.31 1.66
C PHE A 81 -22.02 -3.44 2.64
N GLN A 82 -20.87 -2.85 2.30
CA GLN A 82 -19.68 -2.87 3.14
C GLN A 82 -19.38 -1.50 3.74
N ALA A 83 -18.96 -1.48 4.99
CA ALA A 83 -18.43 -0.30 5.65
C ALA A 83 -17.40 -0.71 6.70
N TYR A 84 -16.38 0.11 6.94
CA TYR A 84 -15.55 -0.06 8.12
C TYR A 84 -16.24 0.55 9.34
N LEU A 85 -16.11 -0.08 10.50
CA LEU A 85 -16.41 0.58 11.76
C LEU A 85 -15.55 1.83 11.86
N GLU A 86 -16.16 2.93 12.33
CA GLU A 86 -15.52 4.25 12.36
C GLU A 86 -14.12 4.18 13.02
N ASP A 87 -13.14 4.78 12.37
CA ASP A 87 -11.74 4.87 12.80
C ASP A 87 -11.03 3.51 13.00
N THR A 88 -11.42 2.48 12.22
CA THR A 88 -10.82 1.13 12.32
C THR A 88 -10.55 0.50 10.95
N LEU A 89 -9.85 -0.68 10.95
CA LEU A 89 -9.83 -1.67 9.87
C LEU A 89 -10.70 -2.89 10.19
N VAL A 90 -11.74 -2.73 11.00
CA VAL A 90 -12.77 -3.75 11.24
C VAL A 90 -13.86 -3.55 10.21
N LEU A 91 -14.05 -4.52 9.35
CA LEU A 91 -15.03 -4.49 8.26
C LEU A 91 -16.39 -5.00 8.74
N GLU A 92 -17.45 -4.31 8.38
CA GLU A 92 -18.83 -4.78 8.52
C GLU A 92 -19.43 -4.94 7.11
N THR A 93 -19.87 -6.16 6.78
CA THR A 93 -20.64 -6.45 5.57
C THR A 93 -22.09 -6.75 5.98
N THR A 94 -23.03 -5.89 5.61
CA THR A 94 -24.46 -6.10 5.86
C THR A 94 -25.08 -6.83 4.68
N PHE A 95 -25.71 -7.98 4.93
CA PHE A 95 -26.46 -8.76 3.94
C PHE A 95 -27.96 -8.61 4.15
N ARG A 96 -28.69 -8.46 3.05
CA ARG A 96 -30.16 -8.39 3.02
C ARG A 96 -30.74 -9.41 2.08
N THR A 97 -31.76 -10.12 2.60
CA THR A 97 -32.58 -11.07 1.85
C THR A 97 -34.05 -10.78 2.14
N ASP A 98 -34.96 -11.41 1.42
CA ASP A 98 -36.40 -11.31 1.71
C ASP A 98 -36.74 -11.83 3.12
N GLY A 99 -35.97 -12.81 3.62
CA GLY A 99 -36.15 -13.41 4.96
C GLY A 99 -35.62 -12.59 6.12
N GLY A 100 -34.66 -11.68 5.89
CA GLY A 100 -34.05 -10.95 7.00
C GLY A 100 -32.79 -10.17 6.63
N GLU A 101 -32.10 -9.72 7.68
CA GLU A 101 -30.85 -8.99 7.58
C GLU A 101 -29.83 -9.53 8.60
N ALA A 102 -28.58 -9.66 8.20
CA ALA A 102 -27.47 -10.05 9.04
C ALA A 102 -26.20 -9.28 8.68
N LYS A 103 -25.29 -9.14 9.65
CA LYS A 103 -23.99 -8.50 9.50
C LYS A 103 -22.88 -9.51 9.66
N LEU A 104 -21.88 -9.45 8.79
CA LEU A 104 -20.62 -10.17 8.94
C LEU A 104 -19.56 -9.15 9.34
N ILE A 105 -18.89 -9.37 10.47
CA ILE A 105 -17.82 -8.51 10.98
C ILE A 105 -16.51 -9.25 10.85
N ASP A 106 -15.59 -8.69 10.06
CA ASP A 106 -14.29 -9.28 9.73
C ASP A 106 -13.14 -8.44 10.28
N CYS A 107 -12.20 -9.06 10.98
CA CYS A 107 -10.96 -8.43 11.40
C CYS A 107 -9.85 -9.45 11.65
N PHE A 108 -8.60 -9.00 11.62
CA PHE A 108 -7.51 -9.66 12.31
C PHE A 108 -7.45 -9.16 13.76
N ALA A 109 -7.29 -10.08 14.72
CA ALA A 109 -7.28 -9.77 16.13
C ALA A 109 -6.04 -8.96 16.53
N MET A 110 -6.27 -7.80 17.16
CA MET A 110 -5.22 -6.91 17.65
C MET A 110 -5.31 -6.69 19.15
N HIS A 111 -4.16 -6.56 19.80
CA HIS A 111 -4.08 -6.24 21.22
C HIS A 111 -2.84 -5.40 21.55
N THR A 112 -2.80 -4.87 22.77
CA THR A 112 -1.62 -4.16 23.30
C THR A 112 -0.48 -5.18 23.47
N GLY A 113 0.67 -4.93 22.82
CA GLY A 113 1.79 -5.90 22.80
C GLY A 113 1.83 -6.77 21.53
N GLY A 114 0.80 -6.75 20.69
CA GLY A 114 0.71 -7.51 19.43
C GLY A 114 1.85 -7.25 18.44
N ARG A 115 2.60 -6.13 18.60
CA ARG A 115 3.82 -5.88 17.81
C ARG A 115 4.82 -7.04 17.87
N SER A 116 5.02 -7.64 19.02
CA SER A 116 6.00 -8.72 19.25
C SER A 116 5.36 -10.10 19.42
N HIS A 117 4.10 -10.12 19.84
CA HIS A 117 3.35 -11.35 20.12
C HIS A 117 1.94 -11.26 19.54
N PRO A 118 1.80 -11.23 18.20
CA PRO A 118 0.49 -11.14 17.55
C PRO A 118 -0.33 -12.41 17.77
N HIS A 119 -1.65 -12.28 17.74
CA HIS A 119 -2.54 -13.43 17.72
C HIS A 119 -2.46 -14.22 16.40
N LEU A 120 -2.09 -13.55 15.30
CA LEU A 120 -2.11 -14.10 13.93
C LEU A 120 -3.45 -14.81 13.66
N GLN A 121 -4.55 -14.16 14.03
CA GLN A 121 -5.89 -14.73 14.01
C GLN A 121 -6.86 -13.83 13.26
N LEU A 122 -7.45 -14.38 12.22
CA LEU A 122 -8.60 -13.83 11.54
C LEU A 122 -9.87 -14.23 12.29
N ILE A 123 -10.74 -13.26 12.59
CA ILE A 123 -12.03 -13.44 13.25
C ILE A 123 -13.12 -12.96 12.29
N ARG A 124 -14.14 -13.81 12.11
CA ARG A 124 -15.34 -13.53 11.33
C ARG A 124 -16.56 -13.79 12.21
N VAL A 125 -17.33 -12.74 12.53
CA VAL A 125 -18.51 -12.82 13.38
C VAL A 125 -19.75 -12.50 12.56
N LEU A 126 -20.61 -13.49 12.37
CA LEU A 126 -21.90 -13.33 11.72
C LEU A 126 -22.96 -13.04 12.80
N GLN A 127 -23.71 -11.95 12.67
CA GLN A 127 -24.72 -11.51 13.62
C GLN A 127 -26.05 -11.23 12.89
N GLY A 128 -27.13 -11.86 13.33
CA GLY A 128 -28.47 -11.56 12.85
C GLY A 128 -28.98 -10.24 13.42
N THR A 129 -29.55 -9.38 12.57
CA THR A 129 -30.13 -8.09 12.99
C THR A 129 -31.64 -8.07 12.85
N ARG A 130 -32.19 -8.80 11.88
CA ARG A 130 -33.64 -8.88 11.63
C ARG A 130 -34.01 -10.18 10.93
N GLY A 131 -35.14 -10.79 11.32
CA GLY A 131 -35.69 -11.96 10.66
C GLY A 131 -34.78 -13.17 10.74
N ARG A 132 -34.63 -13.87 9.62
CA ARG A 132 -33.82 -15.08 9.47
C ARG A 132 -33.09 -15.06 8.13
N VAL A 133 -31.80 -15.40 8.16
CA VAL A 133 -30.97 -15.55 6.95
C VAL A 133 -30.21 -16.87 7.05
N ASP A 134 -30.25 -17.65 5.96
CA ASP A 134 -29.47 -18.88 5.80
C ASP A 134 -28.13 -18.55 5.12
N PHE A 135 -27.02 -19.02 5.71
CA PHE A 135 -25.66 -18.80 5.21
C PHE A 135 -24.97 -20.13 4.86
N ARG A 136 -24.04 -20.02 3.93
CA ARG A 136 -23.02 -21.03 3.68
C ARG A 136 -21.67 -20.51 4.14
N ILE A 137 -20.93 -21.36 4.84
CA ILE A 137 -19.55 -21.14 5.23
C ILE A 137 -18.70 -22.12 4.45
N ASP A 138 -17.69 -21.63 3.74
CA ASP A 138 -16.71 -22.44 3.03
C ASP A 138 -15.30 -21.98 3.40
N VAL A 139 -14.43 -22.90 3.81
CA VAL A 139 -13.00 -22.64 4.07
C VAL A 139 -12.21 -23.61 3.22
N VAL A 140 -11.63 -23.11 2.14
CA VAL A 140 -10.92 -23.89 1.12
C VAL A 140 -9.48 -23.36 1.02
N PRO A 141 -8.59 -23.70 1.98
CA PRO A 141 -7.22 -23.20 1.96
C PRO A 141 -6.42 -23.84 0.82
N ARG A 142 -5.52 -23.03 0.24
CA ARG A 142 -4.58 -23.42 -0.79
C ARG A 142 -3.26 -22.73 -0.49
N PHE A 143 -2.33 -23.48 0.06
CA PHE A 143 -1.02 -22.92 0.43
C PHE A 143 -0.14 -22.72 -0.81
N ASP A 144 0.90 -21.91 -0.63
CA ASP A 144 1.87 -21.60 -1.68
C ASP A 144 1.22 -21.20 -3.01
N TYR A 145 0.35 -20.17 -2.95
CA TYR A 145 -0.36 -19.63 -4.11
C TYR A 145 -1.23 -20.65 -4.88
N GLY A 146 -1.74 -21.67 -4.19
CA GLY A 146 -2.57 -22.70 -4.80
C GLY A 146 -1.84 -23.99 -5.17
N GLU A 147 -0.51 -24.03 -5.06
CA GLU A 147 0.29 -25.22 -5.39
C GLU A 147 0.04 -26.39 -4.42
N VAL A 148 -0.23 -26.08 -3.15
CA VAL A 148 -0.35 -27.08 -2.10
C VAL A 148 -1.77 -27.19 -1.58
N LYS A 149 -2.44 -28.32 -1.88
CA LYS A 149 -3.69 -28.73 -1.25
C LYS A 149 -3.39 -29.25 0.15
N PRO A 150 -4.04 -28.74 1.21
CA PRO A 150 -3.70 -29.10 2.58
C PRO A 150 -4.14 -30.51 2.97
N TRP A 151 -3.45 -31.06 3.94
CA TRP A 151 -3.97 -32.16 4.75
C TRP A 151 -4.85 -31.57 5.85
N ILE A 152 -6.12 -31.99 5.91
CA ILE A 152 -7.06 -31.51 6.91
C ILE A 152 -7.22 -32.60 7.97
N ARG A 153 -6.97 -32.21 9.24
CA ARG A 153 -7.16 -33.07 10.40
C ARG A 153 -8.31 -32.55 11.25
N ARG A 154 -9.20 -33.43 11.65
CA ARG A 154 -10.30 -33.14 12.56
C ARG A 154 -9.86 -33.37 14.00
N HIS A 155 -9.93 -32.33 14.85
CA HIS A 155 -9.72 -32.43 16.28
C HIS A 155 -11.05 -32.56 17.05
N SER A 156 -12.09 -31.88 16.56
CA SER A 156 -13.47 -32.05 17.01
C SER A 156 -14.42 -31.76 15.84
N SER A 157 -15.74 -31.80 16.08
CA SER A 157 -16.70 -31.41 15.04
C SER A 157 -16.63 -29.91 14.68
N ARG A 158 -15.97 -29.09 15.49
CA ARG A 158 -15.88 -27.61 15.36
C ARG A 158 -14.45 -27.10 15.18
N VAL A 159 -13.44 -27.96 15.37
CA VAL A 159 -12.02 -27.56 15.30
C VAL A 159 -11.27 -28.49 14.36
N HIS A 160 -10.63 -27.89 13.37
CA HIS A 160 -9.83 -28.56 12.35
C HIS A 160 -8.48 -27.86 12.18
N SER A 161 -7.46 -28.59 11.79
CA SER A 161 -6.22 -28.01 11.29
C SER A 161 -6.04 -28.35 9.81
N ALA A 162 -5.44 -27.43 9.06
CA ALA A 162 -5.02 -27.64 7.68
C ALA A 162 -3.52 -27.36 7.58
N ILE A 163 -2.75 -28.31 7.02
CA ILE A 163 -1.29 -28.27 6.97
C ILE A 163 -0.85 -28.51 5.53
N GLY A 164 0.10 -27.69 5.04
CA GLY A 164 0.72 -27.85 3.73
C GLY A 164 2.08 -27.17 3.66
N GLY A 165 3.12 -27.94 3.35
CA GLY A 165 4.49 -27.42 3.34
C GLY A 165 4.91 -26.89 4.70
N ASN A 166 5.32 -25.61 4.75
CA ASN A 166 5.73 -24.92 5.98
C ASN A 166 4.59 -24.13 6.63
N ASP A 167 3.38 -24.23 6.10
CA ASP A 167 2.23 -23.45 6.54
C ASP A 167 1.19 -24.35 7.22
N GLY A 168 0.56 -23.80 8.24
CA GLY A 168 -0.51 -24.44 8.96
C GLY A 168 -1.52 -23.42 9.48
N ILE A 169 -2.79 -23.81 9.48
CA ILE A 169 -3.86 -23.03 10.09
C ILE A 169 -4.74 -23.89 10.96
N VAL A 170 -5.31 -23.27 11.98
CA VAL A 170 -6.37 -23.85 12.80
C VAL A 170 -7.66 -23.11 12.48
N VAL A 171 -8.69 -23.87 12.11
CA VAL A 171 -10.04 -23.36 11.83
C VAL A 171 -10.96 -23.80 12.97
N ALA A 172 -11.61 -22.85 13.62
CA ALA A 172 -12.60 -23.12 14.66
C ALA A 172 -13.89 -22.34 14.37
N SER A 173 -15.05 -22.97 14.63
CA SER A 173 -16.39 -22.42 14.38
C SER A 173 -17.36 -22.78 15.49
N ASP A 174 -18.35 -21.95 15.78
CA ASP A 174 -19.44 -22.29 16.70
C ASP A 174 -20.31 -23.42 16.16
N SER A 175 -20.42 -23.53 14.84
CA SER A 175 -21.15 -24.62 14.15
C SER A 175 -20.23 -25.80 13.78
N VAL A 176 -20.85 -26.93 13.49
CA VAL A 176 -20.17 -28.12 12.99
C VAL A 176 -19.66 -27.86 11.56
N LEU A 177 -18.36 -28.06 11.36
CA LEU A 177 -17.73 -28.01 10.04
C LEU A 177 -17.62 -29.43 9.47
N GLU A 178 -18.12 -29.61 8.25
CA GLU A 178 -18.02 -30.83 7.48
C GLU A 178 -16.79 -30.78 6.58
N MET A 179 -16.05 -31.88 6.51
CA MET A 179 -14.90 -32.01 5.62
C MET A 179 -15.38 -32.39 4.22
N ASP A 180 -15.03 -31.59 3.23
CA ASP A 180 -15.16 -31.91 1.83
C ASP A 180 -13.85 -32.55 1.34
N ALA A 181 -13.87 -33.87 1.15
CA ALA A 181 -12.69 -34.61 0.73
C ALA A 181 -12.26 -34.31 -0.72
N GLU A 182 -13.20 -33.97 -1.60
CA GLU A 182 -12.90 -33.63 -3.00
C GLU A 182 -12.36 -32.21 -3.12
N ALA A 183 -12.99 -31.26 -2.44
CA ALA A 183 -12.55 -29.88 -2.41
C ALA A 183 -11.35 -29.65 -1.48
N HIS A 184 -10.90 -30.62 -0.68
CA HIS A 184 -9.92 -30.41 0.37
C HIS A 184 -10.21 -29.15 1.17
N GLY A 185 -11.41 -29.07 1.72
CA GLY A 185 -11.94 -27.90 2.41
C GLY A 185 -12.89 -28.26 3.53
N LEU A 186 -13.42 -27.25 4.17
CA LEU A 186 -14.41 -27.33 5.24
C LEU A 186 -15.65 -26.55 4.82
N SER A 187 -16.84 -27.06 5.13
CA SER A 187 -18.09 -26.35 4.87
C SER A 187 -19.10 -26.47 6.00
N ALA A 188 -19.98 -25.49 6.11
CA ALA A 188 -21.15 -25.54 6.98
C ALA A 188 -22.32 -24.78 6.36
N ARG A 189 -23.53 -25.12 6.81
CA ARG A 189 -24.74 -24.33 6.58
C ARG A 189 -25.28 -23.89 7.92
N VAL A 190 -25.50 -22.59 8.08
CA VAL A 190 -25.97 -22.01 9.32
C VAL A 190 -27.18 -21.13 9.06
N THR A 191 -28.13 -21.17 9.96
CA THR A 191 -29.28 -20.26 9.96
C THR A 191 -29.09 -19.27 11.09
N ILE A 192 -29.09 -17.98 10.78
CA ILE A 192 -28.94 -16.90 11.75
C ILE A 192 -30.25 -16.15 11.87
N ARG A 193 -30.78 -16.04 13.12
CA ARG A 193 -31.93 -15.22 13.48
C ARG A 193 -31.50 -13.94 14.14
N ALA A 194 -32.42 -12.99 14.28
CA ALA A 194 -32.18 -11.78 15.04
C ALA A 194 -31.58 -12.10 16.42
N GLU A 195 -30.54 -11.34 16.82
CA GLU A 195 -29.78 -11.47 18.07
C GLU A 195 -28.85 -12.71 18.17
N GLU A 196 -28.92 -13.67 17.21
CA GLU A 196 -28.02 -14.82 17.19
C GLU A 196 -26.64 -14.43 16.58
N ARG A 197 -25.59 -15.11 17.04
CA ARG A 197 -24.22 -14.95 16.56
C ARG A 197 -23.61 -16.30 16.18
N GLU A 198 -22.82 -16.31 15.11
CA GLU A 198 -21.97 -17.42 14.70
C GLU A 198 -20.54 -16.91 14.48
N ARG A 199 -19.55 -17.58 15.03
CA ARG A 199 -18.15 -17.17 14.94
C ARG A 199 -17.35 -18.21 14.18
N LEU A 200 -16.50 -17.72 13.29
CA LEU A 200 -15.46 -18.47 12.60
C LEU A 200 -14.12 -17.80 12.89
N SER A 201 -13.13 -18.56 13.33
CA SER A 201 -11.77 -18.08 13.49
C SER A 201 -10.77 -18.93 12.72
N ILE A 202 -9.76 -18.27 12.15
CA ILE A 202 -8.64 -18.90 11.45
C ILE A 202 -7.36 -18.35 12.04
N SER A 203 -6.58 -19.21 12.69
CA SER A 203 -5.30 -18.84 13.32
C SER A 203 -4.15 -19.49 12.57
N PHE A 204 -3.09 -18.73 12.30
CA PHE A 204 -1.85 -19.31 11.78
C PHE A 204 -1.16 -20.12 12.89
N ALA A 205 -0.65 -21.29 12.54
CA ALA A 205 0.16 -22.12 13.42
C ALA A 205 1.25 -22.82 12.60
N ARG A 206 2.41 -23.02 13.20
CA ARG A 206 3.46 -23.80 12.55
C ARG A 206 3.06 -25.26 12.47
N PRO A 207 3.31 -25.94 11.33
CA PRO A 207 2.94 -27.35 11.13
C PRO A 207 3.42 -28.26 12.24
N GLU A 208 4.65 -28.06 12.72
CA GLU A 208 5.27 -28.92 13.76
C GLU A 208 4.47 -28.93 15.06
N GLY A 209 3.83 -27.79 15.42
CA GLY A 209 2.97 -27.71 16.59
C GLY A 209 1.62 -28.41 16.41
N LEU A 210 1.18 -28.60 15.16
CA LEU A 210 -0.11 -29.22 14.82
C LEU A 210 -0.04 -30.75 14.63
N GLU A 211 1.15 -31.30 14.54
CA GLU A 211 1.34 -32.73 14.29
C GLU A 211 1.02 -33.61 15.53
N TYR A 212 1.32 -33.12 16.72
CA TYR A 212 1.31 -33.89 17.94
C TYR A 212 0.33 -33.42 19.00
N GLU A 213 -0.11 -32.15 18.94
CA GLU A 213 -0.94 -31.54 19.95
C GLU A 213 -2.32 -31.12 19.40
N VAL A 214 -3.33 -31.20 20.27
CA VAL A 214 -4.64 -30.61 19.97
C VAL A 214 -4.49 -29.09 20.12
N PRO A 215 -4.75 -28.29 19.07
CA PRO A 215 -4.59 -26.85 19.17
C PRO A 215 -5.56 -26.24 20.18
N GLU A 216 -5.05 -25.33 21.01
CA GLU A 216 -5.89 -24.47 21.82
C GLU A 216 -6.60 -23.43 20.94
N VAL A 217 -7.90 -23.29 21.12
CA VAL A 217 -8.71 -22.33 20.39
C VAL A 217 -9.47 -21.41 21.36
N ALA A 218 -9.59 -20.14 21.00
CA ALA A 218 -10.39 -19.19 21.73
C ALA A 218 -11.88 -19.57 21.69
N GLY A 219 -12.54 -19.56 22.85
CA GLY A 219 -13.98 -19.75 22.91
C GLY A 219 -14.78 -18.51 22.43
N PRO A 220 -16.13 -18.62 22.34
CA PRO A 220 -16.96 -17.54 21.82
C PRO A 220 -16.79 -16.20 22.54
N ASP A 221 -16.78 -16.21 23.88
CA ASP A 221 -16.63 -15.01 24.70
C ASP A 221 -15.25 -14.36 24.51
N GLU A 222 -14.21 -15.16 24.36
CA GLU A 222 -12.85 -14.69 24.09
C GLU A 222 -12.73 -14.08 22.67
N LEU A 223 -13.39 -14.66 21.67
CA LEU A 223 -13.42 -14.10 20.33
C LEU A 223 -14.15 -12.75 20.28
N ASP A 224 -15.28 -12.63 20.98
CA ASP A 224 -15.99 -11.35 21.12
C ASP A 224 -15.13 -10.31 21.85
N HIS A 225 -14.42 -10.71 22.92
CA HIS A 225 -13.48 -9.84 23.62
C HIS A 225 -12.34 -9.35 22.73
N ARG A 226 -11.73 -10.23 21.91
CA ARG A 226 -10.67 -9.88 20.95
C ARG A 226 -11.17 -8.92 19.88
N LEU A 227 -12.38 -9.10 19.38
CA LEU A 227 -13.00 -8.16 18.44
C LEU A 227 -13.14 -6.77 19.07
N GLU A 228 -13.66 -6.68 20.30
CA GLU A 228 -13.80 -5.40 21.02
C GLU A 228 -12.44 -4.76 21.33
N GLU A 229 -11.43 -5.57 21.68
CA GLU A 229 -10.06 -5.08 21.89
C GLU A 229 -9.45 -4.55 20.60
N THR A 230 -9.68 -5.20 19.47
CA THR A 230 -9.25 -4.77 18.13
C THR A 230 -9.87 -3.41 17.78
N ILE A 231 -11.16 -3.22 17.99
CA ILE A 231 -11.85 -1.94 17.76
C ILE A 231 -11.24 -0.84 18.64
N ARG A 232 -11.05 -1.13 19.94
CA ARG A 232 -10.43 -0.18 20.88
C ARG A 232 -9.00 0.16 20.51
N TRP A 233 -8.23 -0.82 20.01
CA TRP A 233 -6.85 -0.62 19.58
C TRP A 233 -6.77 0.36 18.41
N TRP A 234 -7.54 0.15 17.34
CA TRP A 234 -7.59 1.03 16.16
C TRP A 234 -8.02 2.44 16.53
N ARG A 235 -9.09 2.59 17.30
CA ARG A 235 -9.59 3.90 17.75
C ARG A 235 -8.61 4.64 18.66
N ARG A 236 -7.79 3.93 19.43
CA ARG A 236 -6.71 4.54 20.21
C ARG A 236 -5.61 5.06 19.29
N TRP A 237 -5.25 4.28 18.29
CA TRP A 237 -4.22 4.67 17.34
C TRP A 237 -4.64 5.90 16.51
N THR A 238 -5.88 5.96 16.03
CA THR A 238 -6.38 7.09 15.21
C THR A 238 -6.50 8.40 15.97
N LYS A 239 -6.61 8.39 17.30
CA LYS A 239 -6.66 9.62 18.13
C LYS A 239 -5.43 10.52 18.00
N GLN A 240 -4.30 10.00 17.57
CA GLN A 240 -3.09 10.79 17.33
C GLN A 240 -3.14 11.61 16.03
N ILE A 241 -4.07 11.30 15.11
CA ILE A 241 -4.15 11.94 13.80
C ILE A 241 -4.71 13.36 13.94
N THR A 242 -3.92 14.36 13.53
CA THR A 242 -4.19 15.77 13.80
C THR A 242 -4.75 16.56 12.61
N VAL A 243 -5.09 15.88 11.50
CA VAL A 243 -5.62 16.54 10.31
C VAL A 243 -6.99 17.16 10.53
N GLN A 244 -7.24 18.32 9.93
CA GLN A 244 -8.50 19.07 9.98
C GLN A 244 -8.96 19.43 8.56
N GLY A 245 -10.20 19.93 8.44
CA GLY A 245 -10.77 20.34 7.17
C GLY A 245 -11.71 19.31 6.53
N PRO A 246 -12.26 19.61 5.35
CA PRO A 246 -13.30 18.80 4.71
C PRO A 246 -12.84 17.41 4.29
N HIS A 247 -11.55 17.22 4.03
CA HIS A 247 -10.97 15.95 3.57
C HIS A 247 -10.48 15.05 4.72
N ARG A 248 -10.73 15.43 5.99
CA ARG A 248 -10.24 14.71 7.17
C ARG A 248 -10.57 13.22 7.15
N ALA A 249 -11.80 12.86 6.84
CA ALA A 249 -12.24 11.45 6.86
C ALA A 249 -11.42 10.57 5.88
N GLY A 250 -11.21 11.05 4.65
CA GLY A 250 -10.39 10.35 3.65
C GLY A 250 -8.92 10.24 4.06
N VAL A 251 -8.35 11.33 4.62
CA VAL A 251 -6.96 11.32 5.12
C VAL A 251 -6.79 10.34 6.29
N VAL A 252 -7.73 10.29 7.24
CA VAL A 252 -7.72 9.31 8.33
C VAL A 252 -7.82 7.89 7.78
N ARG A 253 -8.71 7.63 6.80
CA ARG A 253 -8.79 6.32 6.13
C ARG A 253 -7.45 5.94 5.50
N SER A 254 -6.81 6.84 4.76
CA SER A 254 -5.48 6.58 4.18
C SER A 254 -4.42 6.30 5.25
N ALA A 255 -4.43 7.02 6.36
CA ALA A 255 -3.52 6.76 7.47
C ALA A 255 -3.72 5.36 8.08
N ILE A 256 -4.97 4.92 8.25
CA ILE A 256 -5.33 3.58 8.74
C ILE A 256 -4.83 2.49 7.76
N VAL A 257 -5.00 2.70 6.45
CA VAL A 257 -4.51 1.76 5.42
C VAL A 257 -2.99 1.63 5.50
N LEU A 258 -2.26 2.76 5.57
CA LEU A 258 -0.80 2.75 5.69
C LEU A 258 -0.34 2.06 6.98
N LYS A 259 -1.07 2.26 8.08
CA LYS A 259 -0.82 1.53 9.33
C LYS A 259 -1.00 0.03 9.13
N GLY A 260 -2.07 -0.39 8.44
CA GLY A 260 -2.32 -1.80 8.10
C GLY A 260 -1.25 -2.40 7.20
N LEU A 261 -0.68 -1.63 6.26
CA LEU A 261 0.42 -2.04 5.38
C LEU A 261 1.78 -2.05 6.08
N THR A 262 1.89 -1.50 7.30
CA THR A 262 3.14 -1.47 8.06
C THR A 262 3.35 -2.78 8.82
N TYR A 263 4.44 -3.48 8.56
CA TYR A 263 4.82 -4.67 9.31
C TYR A 263 5.36 -4.27 10.68
N ALA A 264 4.56 -4.51 11.71
CA ALA A 264 4.79 -3.99 13.06
C ALA A 264 6.16 -4.36 13.67
N PRO A 265 6.68 -5.61 13.55
CA PRO A 265 7.95 -5.98 14.15
C PRO A 265 9.14 -5.15 13.69
N THR A 266 9.19 -4.81 12.40
CA THR A 266 10.33 -4.11 11.80
C THR A 266 10.09 -2.63 11.58
N GLY A 267 8.83 -2.23 11.35
CA GLY A 267 8.43 -0.90 10.91
C GLY A 267 8.51 -0.72 9.39
N ALA A 268 8.79 -1.79 8.62
CA ALA A 268 8.70 -1.76 7.16
C ALA A 268 7.27 -1.51 6.70
N MET A 269 7.10 -0.84 5.57
CA MET A 269 5.80 -0.68 4.92
C MET A 269 5.82 -1.41 3.58
N ALA A 270 4.87 -2.31 3.35
CA ALA A 270 4.66 -2.92 2.05
C ALA A 270 4.08 -1.89 1.07
N ALA A 271 4.54 -1.89 -0.18
CA ALA A 271 4.02 -0.98 -1.20
C ALA A 271 2.56 -1.28 -1.56
N ALA A 272 2.12 -2.55 -1.45
CA ALA A 272 0.72 -2.94 -1.50
C ALA A 272 0.49 -4.27 -0.76
N ALA A 273 -0.78 -4.63 -0.53
CA ALA A 273 -1.14 -5.92 0.09
C ALA A 273 -1.11 -7.10 -0.90
N THR A 274 -1.01 -6.83 -2.20
CA THR A 274 -1.16 -7.82 -3.27
C THR A 274 0.07 -7.97 -4.13
N THR A 275 0.10 -9.04 -4.89
CA THR A 275 0.98 -9.23 -6.04
C THR A 275 0.18 -9.39 -7.31
N SER A 276 0.77 -9.03 -8.44
CA SER A 276 0.35 -9.40 -9.80
C SER A 276 -1.06 -8.98 -10.20
N LEU A 277 -1.63 -7.97 -9.55
CA LEU A 277 -2.80 -7.30 -10.11
C LEU A 277 -2.34 -6.42 -11.28
N PRO A 278 -3.04 -6.49 -12.43
CA PRO A 278 -2.55 -5.90 -13.66
C PRO A 278 -2.72 -4.37 -13.72
N GLU A 279 -1.69 -3.68 -14.23
CA GLU A 279 -1.78 -2.28 -14.67
C GLU A 279 -2.60 -2.16 -15.98
N THR A 280 -2.76 -3.29 -16.69
CA THR A 280 -3.62 -3.41 -17.88
C THR A 280 -4.23 -4.80 -17.90
N PRO A 281 -5.57 -4.96 -17.86
CA PRO A 281 -6.21 -6.28 -17.93
C PRO A 281 -5.75 -7.08 -19.15
N GLY A 282 -5.32 -8.33 -18.92
CA GLY A 282 -4.74 -9.20 -19.95
C GLY A 282 -3.29 -8.85 -20.34
N GLY A 283 -2.67 -7.83 -19.73
CA GLY A 283 -1.31 -7.36 -20.01
C GLY A 283 -0.25 -8.06 -19.17
N GLU A 284 1.02 -7.64 -19.39
CA GLU A 284 2.21 -8.24 -18.77
C GLU A 284 2.76 -7.45 -17.57
N ARG A 285 2.21 -6.27 -17.27
CA ARG A 285 2.64 -5.38 -16.18
C ARG A 285 1.99 -5.80 -14.86
N ASN A 286 2.49 -6.92 -14.30
CA ASN A 286 1.93 -7.59 -13.11
C ASN A 286 3.09 -7.83 -12.13
N TRP A 287 3.22 -7.03 -11.07
CA TRP A 287 4.39 -6.99 -10.20
C TRP A 287 4.05 -7.39 -8.76
N ASP A 288 5.05 -7.90 -8.02
CA ASP A 288 4.88 -8.14 -6.58
C ASP A 288 5.23 -6.89 -5.78
N TYR A 289 4.24 -6.30 -5.10
CA TYR A 289 4.37 -5.08 -4.32
C TYR A 289 4.34 -5.31 -2.79
N ARG A 290 4.45 -6.54 -2.34
CA ARG A 290 4.43 -6.86 -0.90
C ARG A 290 5.77 -6.58 -0.20
N PHE A 291 6.66 -5.86 -0.84
CA PHE A 291 7.98 -5.45 -0.35
C PHE A 291 8.01 -3.98 0.02
N SER A 292 9.11 -3.57 0.66
CA SER A 292 9.31 -2.22 1.18
C SER A 292 10.32 -1.46 0.32
N TRP A 293 9.85 -0.44 -0.43
CA TRP A 293 10.69 0.44 -1.25
C TRP A 293 11.28 1.58 -0.43
N ILE A 294 12.53 1.95 -0.72
CA ILE A 294 13.17 3.13 -0.11
C ILE A 294 12.42 4.42 -0.48
N ARG A 295 12.01 4.56 -1.74
CA ARG A 295 11.25 5.71 -2.24
C ARG A 295 9.98 5.96 -1.41
N ASP A 296 9.15 4.96 -1.26
CA ASP A 296 7.88 5.04 -0.54
C ASP A 296 8.08 5.38 0.93
N SER A 297 9.23 5.10 1.41
CA SER A 297 9.71 5.27 2.77
C SER A 297 9.88 6.72 3.20
N ALA A 298 10.54 7.53 2.39
CA ALA A 298 10.69 8.95 2.70
C ALA A 298 9.35 9.68 2.57
N MET A 299 8.53 9.25 1.59
CA MET A 299 7.17 9.77 1.46
C MET A 299 6.30 9.36 2.65
N SER A 300 6.46 8.13 3.16
CA SER A 300 5.79 7.64 4.37
C SER A 300 6.14 8.50 5.59
N ALA A 301 7.43 8.72 5.83
CA ALA A 301 7.87 9.55 6.94
C ALA A 301 7.31 10.98 6.84
N ARG A 302 7.27 11.55 5.63
CA ARG A 302 6.71 12.87 5.38
C ARG A 302 5.20 12.91 5.66
N SER A 303 4.44 11.99 5.10
CA SER A 303 2.98 11.96 5.22
C SER A 303 2.53 11.66 6.66
N LEU A 304 3.10 10.63 7.30
CA LEU A 304 2.75 10.24 8.65
C LEU A 304 3.17 11.31 9.67
N THR A 305 4.32 11.96 9.49
CA THR A 305 4.75 13.10 10.32
C THR A 305 3.77 14.28 10.16
N ALA A 306 3.30 14.56 8.94
CA ALA A 306 2.38 15.67 8.68
C ALA A 306 1.04 15.55 9.41
N ILE A 307 0.65 14.35 9.82
CA ILE A 307 -0.62 14.04 10.52
C ILE A 307 -0.42 13.59 11.97
N GLY A 308 0.81 13.63 12.51
CA GLY A 308 1.11 13.31 13.92
C GLY A 308 1.47 11.85 14.22
N ALA A 309 1.52 10.96 13.22
CA ALA A 309 1.89 9.54 13.40
C ALA A 309 3.43 9.37 13.39
N TYR A 310 4.09 9.87 14.43
CA TYR A 310 5.55 9.93 14.50
C TYR A 310 6.22 8.57 14.72
N ASP A 311 5.60 7.68 15.48
CA ASP A 311 6.17 6.37 15.81
C ASP A 311 6.35 5.48 14.58
N GLU A 312 5.43 5.57 13.63
CA GLU A 312 5.47 4.86 12.36
C GLU A 312 6.63 5.37 11.48
N ALA A 313 6.77 6.70 11.38
CA ALA A 313 7.88 7.34 10.65
C ALA A 313 9.24 6.93 11.21
N ASP A 314 9.37 6.90 12.54
CA ASP A 314 10.61 6.49 13.22
C ASP A 314 10.84 4.97 13.13
N GLY A 315 9.78 4.17 13.17
CA GLY A 315 9.82 2.72 12.95
C GLY A 315 10.43 2.41 11.59
N PHE A 316 9.94 3.10 10.56
CA PHE A 316 10.45 2.92 9.20
C PHE A 316 11.93 3.36 9.06
N ARG A 317 12.31 4.52 9.61
CA ARG A 317 13.71 4.95 9.61
C ARG A 317 14.64 3.89 10.22
N ARG A 318 14.26 3.31 11.38
CA ARG A 318 15.03 2.22 12.00
C ARG A 318 15.11 0.97 11.14
N PHE A 319 14.02 0.63 10.44
CA PHE A 319 14.00 -0.48 9.49
C PHE A 319 15.05 -0.29 8.39
N ILE A 320 15.03 0.87 7.72
CA ILE A 320 15.98 1.16 6.65
C ILE A 320 17.41 1.20 7.15
N GLN A 321 17.68 1.81 8.31
CA GLN A 321 19.01 1.83 8.90
C GLN A 321 19.59 0.41 9.07
N ARG A 322 18.75 -0.55 9.50
CA ARG A 322 19.17 -1.96 9.61
C ARG A 322 19.34 -2.64 8.26
N SER A 323 18.37 -2.48 7.37
CA SER A 323 18.34 -3.18 6.07
C SER A 323 19.42 -2.69 5.11
N ALA A 324 19.77 -1.38 5.19
CA ALA A 324 20.85 -0.74 4.44
C ALA A 324 22.21 -0.84 5.15
N ALA A 325 22.31 -1.54 6.30
CA ALA A 325 23.59 -1.69 7.00
C ALA A 325 24.64 -2.32 6.10
N GLY A 326 25.87 -1.78 6.12
CA GLY A 326 26.97 -2.17 5.25
C GLY A 326 27.46 -0.98 4.42
N SER A 327 27.71 -1.18 3.14
CA SER A 327 28.14 -0.13 2.21
C SER A 327 26.95 0.55 1.53
N ALA A 328 26.96 1.88 1.47
CA ALA A 328 26.00 2.63 0.67
C ALA A 328 26.05 2.27 -0.83
N ARG A 329 27.18 1.73 -1.34
CA ARG A 329 27.31 1.25 -2.71
C ARG A 329 26.45 0.02 -3.02
N ASP A 330 26.15 -0.79 -1.97
CA ASP A 330 25.36 -2.01 -2.07
C ASP A 330 23.89 -1.77 -1.69
N LEU A 331 23.48 -0.52 -1.63
CA LEU A 331 22.11 -0.13 -1.32
C LEU A 331 21.16 -0.68 -2.39
N GLN A 332 20.15 -1.44 -1.96
CA GLN A 332 19.06 -1.87 -2.82
C GLN A 332 17.90 -0.86 -2.74
N ILE A 333 17.10 -0.78 -3.78
CA ILE A 333 15.94 0.12 -3.83
C ILE A 333 14.76 -0.39 -3.01
N MET A 334 14.73 -1.70 -2.72
CA MET A 334 13.69 -2.35 -1.93
C MET A 334 14.24 -3.51 -1.11
N TYR A 335 13.50 -3.88 -0.08
CA TYR A 335 13.79 -4.99 0.83
C TYR A 335 12.51 -5.75 1.16
N GLY A 336 12.62 -7.03 1.54
CA GLY A 336 11.52 -7.73 2.20
C GLY A 336 11.12 -7.02 3.50
N VAL A 337 9.90 -7.21 3.97
CA VAL A 337 9.42 -6.51 5.19
C VAL A 337 10.17 -6.93 6.46
N GLY A 338 10.84 -8.07 6.46
CA GLY A 338 11.77 -8.50 7.51
C GLY A 338 13.19 -7.92 7.37
N GLY A 339 13.52 -7.30 6.21
CA GLY A 339 14.85 -6.80 5.85
C GLY A 339 15.60 -7.70 4.88
N GLU A 340 14.91 -8.66 4.26
CA GLU A 340 15.49 -9.59 3.28
C GLU A 340 16.00 -8.82 2.05
N ARG A 341 17.21 -9.18 1.61
CA ARG A 341 17.88 -8.57 0.45
C ARG A 341 17.66 -9.35 -0.85
N ARG A 342 17.31 -10.63 -0.76
CA ARG A 342 17.11 -11.51 -1.92
C ARG A 342 15.63 -11.59 -2.23
N LEU A 343 15.21 -10.90 -3.28
CA LEU A 343 13.84 -10.81 -3.74
C LEU A 343 13.73 -11.38 -5.16
N THR A 344 14.23 -12.60 -5.34
CA THR A 344 14.26 -13.25 -6.66
C THR A 344 12.87 -13.30 -7.27
N GLU A 345 12.73 -12.72 -8.46
CA GLU A 345 11.48 -12.77 -9.23
C GLU A 345 11.29 -14.18 -9.81
N ILE A 346 10.12 -14.76 -9.55
CA ILE A 346 9.72 -16.09 -10.02
C ILE A 346 8.36 -15.95 -10.69
N ILE A 347 8.19 -16.60 -11.83
CA ILE A 347 6.90 -16.69 -12.54
C ILE A 347 6.16 -17.94 -12.08
N LEU A 348 4.91 -17.78 -11.69
CA LEU A 348 4.00 -18.87 -11.31
C LEU A 348 3.17 -19.27 -12.53
N ASP A 349 3.74 -20.06 -13.42
CA ASP A 349 3.17 -20.41 -14.73
C ASP A 349 1.81 -21.14 -14.66
N LYS A 350 1.52 -21.79 -13.53
CA LYS A 350 0.29 -22.57 -13.34
C LYS A 350 -0.94 -21.72 -13.01
N LEU A 351 -0.73 -20.44 -12.66
CA LEU A 351 -1.83 -19.52 -12.33
C LEU A 351 -2.26 -18.71 -13.55
N ASP A 352 -3.54 -18.46 -13.64
CA ASP A 352 -4.13 -17.72 -14.76
C ASP A 352 -3.98 -16.18 -14.61
N GLY A 353 -3.73 -15.70 -13.41
CA GLY A 353 -3.73 -14.28 -13.09
C GLY A 353 -5.14 -13.69 -12.99
N TYR A 354 -5.24 -12.55 -12.32
CA TYR A 354 -6.49 -11.81 -12.21
C TYR A 354 -7.02 -11.44 -13.61
N GLU A 355 -8.27 -11.82 -13.90
CA GLU A 355 -8.89 -11.67 -15.23
C GLU A 355 -7.97 -12.15 -16.37
N HIS A 356 -7.30 -13.31 -16.16
CA HIS A 356 -6.36 -13.93 -17.12
C HIS A 356 -5.14 -13.08 -17.46
N SER A 357 -4.70 -12.20 -16.55
CA SER A 357 -3.54 -11.34 -16.74
C SER A 357 -2.26 -12.05 -16.33
N ARG A 358 -1.46 -12.42 -17.32
CA ARG A 358 -0.19 -13.15 -17.13
C ARG A 358 1.02 -12.28 -17.48
N PRO A 359 2.19 -12.57 -16.89
CA PRO A 359 2.50 -13.62 -15.91
C PRO A 359 2.10 -13.25 -14.48
N VAL A 360 1.83 -14.25 -13.64
CA VAL A 360 1.77 -14.07 -12.17
C VAL A 360 3.19 -14.14 -11.65
N ARG A 361 3.61 -13.15 -10.86
CA ARG A 361 4.98 -13.03 -10.33
C ARG A 361 4.99 -13.00 -8.80
N ILE A 362 6.01 -13.57 -8.21
CA ILE A 362 6.43 -13.36 -6.82
C ILE A 362 7.89 -12.95 -6.80
N GLY A 363 8.30 -12.16 -5.79
CA GLY A 363 9.60 -11.49 -5.86
C GLY A 363 9.58 -10.32 -6.85
N ASN A 364 10.70 -9.58 -6.92
CA ASN A 364 10.78 -8.42 -7.80
C ASN A 364 12.21 -8.15 -8.28
N ALA A 365 12.47 -8.32 -9.58
CA ALA A 365 13.77 -8.15 -10.19
C ALA A 365 14.28 -6.70 -10.16
N ALA A 366 13.41 -5.71 -9.97
CA ALA A 366 13.82 -4.32 -9.81
C ALA A 366 14.71 -4.10 -8.57
N SER A 367 14.68 -5.02 -7.58
CA SER A 367 15.57 -4.98 -6.41
C SER A 367 17.06 -4.90 -6.76
N GLN A 368 17.47 -5.30 -7.96
CA GLN A 368 18.85 -5.26 -8.44
C GLN A 368 19.15 -4.05 -9.32
N GLN A 369 18.19 -3.18 -9.58
CA GLN A 369 18.39 -1.99 -10.41
C GLN A 369 19.20 -0.92 -9.68
N LEU A 370 20.02 -0.18 -10.47
CA LEU A 370 20.57 1.08 -10.00
C LEU A 370 19.51 2.17 -10.11
N GLN A 371 19.20 2.79 -8.97
CA GLN A 371 18.38 3.99 -8.89
C GLN A 371 19.06 5.01 -7.98
N LEU A 372 19.45 6.13 -8.57
CA LEU A 372 20.25 7.16 -7.88
C LEU A 372 19.40 7.98 -6.89
N ASP A 373 18.10 7.97 -7.04
CA ASP A 373 17.16 8.68 -6.15
C ASP A 373 17.14 8.10 -4.73
N ALA A 374 17.48 6.82 -4.55
CA ALA A 374 17.51 6.15 -3.25
C ALA A 374 18.43 6.87 -2.23
N TYR A 375 19.58 7.38 -2.69
CA TYR A 375 20.52 8.11 -1.82
C TYR A 375 19.89 9.39 -1.27
N GLY A 376 19.31 10.21 -2.14
CA GLY A 376 18.65 11.46 -1.75
C GLY A 376 17.46 11.22 -0.84
N THR A 377 16.72 10.18 -1.11
CA THR A 377 15.58 9.75 -0.31
C THR A 377 15.97 9.46 1.14
N LEU A 378 17.04 8.70 1.37
CA LEU A 378 17.51 8.38 2.73
C LEU A 378 18.11 9.56 3.47
N VAL A 379 18.84 10.44 2.77
CA VAL A 379 19.40 11.62 3.41
C VAL A 379 18.31 12.66 3.73
N ASP A 380 17.28 12.81 2.88
CA ASP A 380 16.11 13.65 3.18
C ASP A 380 15.30 13.10 4.37
N LEU A 381 15.15 11.77 4.48
CA LEU A 381 14.55 11.12 5.65
C LEU A 381 15.34 11.47 6.94
N SER A 382 16.68 11.43 6.89
CA SER A 382 17.56 11.78 8.00
C SER A 382 17.44 13.25 8.39
N TRP A 383 17.34 14.13 7.38
CA TRP A 383 17.13 15.57 7.58
C TRP A 383 15.78 15.86 8.26
N ARG A 384 14.68 15.24 7.78
CA ARG A 384 13.35 15.41 8.39
C ARG A 384 13.30 14.91 9.83
N TRP A 385 14.02 13.82 10.12
CA TRP A 385 14.17 13.32 11.49
C TRP A 385 14.93 14.32 12.38
N HIS A 386 15.97 14.95 11.84
CA HIS A 386 16.70 16.01 12.54
C HIS A 386 15.81 17.22 12.85
N LEU A 387 15.02 17.68 11.90
CA LEU A 387 14.10 18.82 12.11
C LEU A 387 13.07 18.57 13.24
N ARG A 388 12.88 17.34 13.64
CA ARG A 388 12.05 16.95 14.79
C ARG A 388 12.82 16.91 16.13
N GLY A 389 14.02 17.49 16.18
CA GLY A 389 14.83 17.60 17.39
C GLY A 389 15.76 16.42 17.65
N HIS A 390 15.99 15.55 16.66
CA HIS A 390 16.89 14.42 16.79
C HIS A 390 18.25 14.70 16.13
N SER A 391 19.28 13.96 16.54
CA SER A 391 20.60 14.04 15.93
C SER A 391 21.14 12.65 15.65
N PRO A 392 21.81 12.42 14.52
CA PRO A 392 22.46 11.16 14.25
C PRO A 392 23.59 10.89 15.25
N ASP A 393 23.65 9.67 15.78
CA ASP A 393 24.83 9.17 16.50
C ASP A 393 26.01 8.98 15.54
N ASP A 394 27.16 8.53 16.05
CA ASP A 394 28.38 8.42 15.26
C ASP A 394 28.29 7.35 14.15
N ASP A 395 27.57 6.25 14.40
CA ASP A 395 27.41 5.17 13.44
C ASP A 395 26.43 5.58 12.32
N TYR A 396 25.31 6.19 12.71
CA TYR A 396 24.34 6.68 11.74
C TYR A 396 24.91 7.86 10.92
N TRP A 397 25.73 8.73 11.55
CA TRP A 397 26.40 9.81 10.82
C TRP A 397 27.38 9.27 9.76
N ARG A 398 28.16 8.23 10.09
CA ARG A 398 29.05 7.59 9.10
C ARG A 398 28.26 7.05 7.92
N PHE A 399 27.12 6.42 8.17
CA PHE A 399 26.23 5.95 7.13
C PHE A 399 25.68 7.10 6.26
N VAL A 400 25.25 8.22 6.86
CA VAL A 400 24.81 9.42 6.12
C VAL A 400 25.94 9.97 5.24
N VAL A 401 27.18 10.07 5.77
CA VAL A 401 28.34 10.52 4.98
C VAL A 401 28.59 9.59 3.79
N ASP A 402 28.52 8.28 4.00
CA ASP A 402 28.73 7.28 2.94
C ASP A 402 27.65 7.39 1.83
N LEU A 403 26.38 7.59 2.19
CA LEU A 403 25.29 7.85 1.24
C LEU A 403 25.55 9.11 0.40
N VAL A 404 25.96 10.22 1.02
CA VAL A 404 26.22 11.48 0.33
C VAL A 404 27.46 11.36 -0.57
N ASP A 405 28.51 10.67 -0.11
CA ASP A 405 29.72 10.44 -0.90
C ASP A 405 29.45 9.57 -2.13
N VAL A 406 28.65 8.50 -2.00
CA VAL A 406 28.24 7.68 -3.14
C VAL A 406 27.36 8.46 -4.11
N ALA A 407 26.43 9.27 -3.63
CA ALA A 407 25.65 10.17 -4.47
C ALA A 407 26.54 11.16 -5.24
N ALA A 408 27.54 11.73 -4.55
CA ALA A 408 28.52 12.65 -5.17
C ALA A 408 29.41 11.97 -6.21
N GLU A 409 29.69 10.69 -6.10
CA GLU A 409 30.49 9.92 -7.05
C GLU A 409 29.68 9.47 -8.28
N ARG A 410 28.44 9.02 -8.07
CA ARG A 410 27.65 8.33 -9.06
C ARG A 410 26.62 9.19 -9.79
N TRP A 411 26.39 10.43 -9.38
CA TRP A 411 25.33 11.29 -9.96
C TRP A 411 25.40 11.41 -11.47
N SER A 412 26.61 11.31 -12.07
CA SER A 412 26.83 11.38 -13.53
C SER A 412 26.55 10.06 -14.27
N GLU A 413 26.24 8.97 -13.56
CA GLU A 413 25.84 7.69 -14.18
C GLU A 413 24.37 7.77 -14.64
N PRO A 414 24.00 7.08 -15.76
CA PRO A 414 22.60 6.84 -16.10
C PRO A 414 22.02 5.77 -15.18
N ASP A 415 20.70 5.84 -14.94
CA ASP A 415 20.01 4.90 -14.08
C ASP A 415 18.64 4.47 -14.64
N ARG A 416 17.83 3.76 -13.86
CA ARG A 416 16.48 3.30 -14.24
C ARG A 416 15.37 4.28 -13.83
N GLY A 417 15.70 5.32 -13.07
CA GLY A 417 14.78 6.34 -12.58
C GLY A 417 13.74 5.84 -11.60
N ILE A 418 12.90 6.75 -11.15
CA ILE A 418 11.83 6.50 -10.16
C ILE A 418 10.80 5.45 -10.62
N TRP A 419 10.62 5.31 -11.93
CA TRP A 419 9.62 4.42 -12.53
C TRP A 419 10.14 3.02 -12.87
N GLU A 420 11.41 2.72 -12.53
CA GLU A 420 11.98 1.36 -12.65
C GLU A 420 11.96 0.81 -14.07
N ILE A 421 12.20 1.69 -15.07
CA ILE A 421 12.07 1.33 -16.48
C ILE A 421 12.86 0.05 -16.81
N ARG A 422 12.29 -0.79 -17.68
CA ARG A 422 12.95 -2.00 -18.21
C ARG A 422 13.77 -1.69 -19.46
N GLY A 423 13.59 -0.51 -20.08
CA GLY A 423 14.37 0.02 -21.20
C GLY A 423 15.83 0.34 -20.85
N LYS A 424 16.52 1.11 -21.68
CA LYS A 424 17.92 1.51 -21.42
C LYS A 424 18.02 2.54 -20.30
N PRO A 425 19.05 2.47 -19.42
CA PRO A 425 19.31 3.51 -18.42
C PRO A 425 19.45 4.89 -19.06
N GLN A 426 18.93 5.93 -18.38
CA GLN A 426 18.95 7.31 -18.85
C GLN A 426 19.42 8.26 -17.75
N HIS A 427 19.76 9.50 -18.12
CA HIS A 427 20.06 10.56 -17.16
C HIS A 427 18.77 11.28 -16.77
N PHE A 428 17.94 10.63 -15.94
CA PHE A 428 16.67 11.22 -15.48
C PHE A 428 16.91 12.47 -14.64
N VAL A 429 16.17 13.54 -14.91
CA VAL A 429 16.24 14.80 -14.14
C VAL A 429 15.88 14.54 -12.67
N HIS A 430 14.88 13.72 -12.41
CA HIS A 430 14.52 13.33 -11.03
C HIS A 430 15.68 12.64 -10.30
N SER A 431 16.38 11.71 -10.92
CA SER A 431 17.52 11.01 -10.31
C SER A 431 18.66 11.97 -9.96
N LYS A 432 18.95 12.94 -10.85
CA LYS A 432 19.97 13.98 -10.60
C LYS A 432 19.53 14.94 -9.50
N LEU A 433 18.24 15.32 -9.49
CA LEU A 433 17.62 16.09 -8.43
C LEU A 433 17.80 15.42 -7.06
N MET A 434 17.60 14.11 -6.97
CA MET A 434 17.73 13.40 -5.70
C MET A 434 19.18 13.25 -5.25
N CYS A 435 20.16 13.12 -6.17
CA CYS A 435 21.58 13.26 -5.83
C CYS A 435 21.90 14.66 -5.30
N TRP A 436 21.37 15.73 -5.93
CA TRP A 436 21.47 17.08 -5.42
C TRP A 436 20.89 17.20 -4.01
N THR A 437 19.71 16.62 -3.77
CA THR A 437 19.04 16.60 -2.46
C THR A 437 19.90 15.91 -1.39
N ALA A 438 20.57 14.79 -1.73
CA ALA A 438 21.51 14.12 -0.81
C ALA A 438 22.61 15.07 -0.33
N LEU A 439 23.25 15.79 -1.26
CA LEU A 439 24.31 16.72 -0.94
C LEU A 439 23.81 17.94 -0.14
N ASP A 440 22.69 18.52 -0.53
CA ASP A 440 22.09 19.68 0.15
C ASP A 440 21.74 19.35 1.61
N ARG A 441 21.02 18.23 1.83
CA ARG A 441 20.65 17.77 3.16
C ARG A 441 21.86 17.31 3.98
N GLY A 442 22.84 16.65 3.35
CA GLY A 442 24.10 16.26 3.97
C GLY A 442 24.89 17.46 4.48
N LEU A 443 24.97 18.54 3.68
CA LEU A 443 25.59 19.81 4.08
C LEU A 443 24.84 20.49 5.24
N ALA A 444 23.51 20.47 5.20
CA ALA A 444 22.68 21.03 6.27
C ALA A 444 22.88 20.25 7.58
N LEU A 445 22.80 18.92 7.54
CA LEU A 445 23.04 18.05 8.70
C LEU A 445 24.44 18.23 9.28
N ALA A 446 25.50 18.29 8.43
CA ALA A 446 26.86 18.51 8.89
C ALA A 446 27.02 19.84 9.68
N ARG A 447 26.36 20.90 9.19
CA ARG A 447 26.36 22.22 9.83
C ARG A 447 25.59 22.23 11.14
N GLU A 448 24.34 21.74 11.13
CA GLU A 448 23.44 21.87 12.29
C GLU A 448 23.75 20.89 13.41
N CYS A 449 24.20 19.67 13.07
CA CYS A 449 24.66 18.69 14.04
C CYS A 449 26.16 18.90 14.44
N LEU A 450 26.86 19.92 13.91
CA LEU A 450 28.29 20.18 14.13
C LEU A 450 29.17 18.95 13.84
N ARG A 451 28.87 18.21 12.78
CA ARG A 451 29.55 16.98 12.39
C ARG A 451 30.60 17.22 11.30
N LYS A 452 31.70 16.48 11.36
CA LYS A 452 32.75 16.51 10.32
C LYS A 452 32.30 15.79 9.08
N ALA A 453 32.52 16.39 7.89
CA ALA A 453 32.22 15.83 6.57
C ALA A 453 33.08 16.51 5.49
N PRO A 454 33.25 15.91 4.29
CA PRO A 454 33.98 16.51 3.17
C PRO A 454 33.17 17.62 2.46
N THR A 455 32.73 18.62 3.22
CA THR A 455 31.77 19.66 2.80
C THR A 455 32.27 20.50 1.61
N GLN A 456 33.57 20.66 1.40
CA GLN A 456 34.10 21.37 0.25
C GLN A 456 33.87 20.60 -1.05
N ARG A 457 34.10 19.28 -1.04
CA ARG A 457 33.79 18.39 -2.17
C ARG A 457 32.29 18.38 -2.45
N TRP A 458 31.45 18.24 -1.41
CA TRP A 458 30.00 18.22 -1.55
C TRP A 458 29.44 19.49 -2.18
N ARG A 459 29.93 20.69 -1.74
CA ARG A 459 29.51 21.97 -2.34
C ARG A 459 29.88 22.09 -3.81
N LYS A 460 31.07 21.58 -4.19
CA LYS A 460 31.48 21.56 -5.60
C LYS A 460 30.55 20.71 -6.44
N VAL A 461 30.31 19.45 -6.03
CA VAL A 461 29.43 18.50 -6.77
C VAL A 461 27.97 18.99 -6.77
N LEU A 462 27.47 19.54 -5.66
CA LEU A 462 26.14 20.15 -5.58
C LEU A 462 25.93 21.20 -6.69
N LYS A 463 26.95 22.05 -6.93
CA LYS A 463 26.90 23.07 -7.97
C LYS A 463 26.92 22.43 -9.36
N GLU A 464 27.79 21.44 -9.57
CA GLU A 464 27.90 20.71 -10.85
C GLU A 464 26.55 20.04 -11.23
N ILE A 465 25.88 19.37 -10.27
CA ILE A 465 24.57 18.76 -10.51
C ILE A 465 23.52 19.83 -10.86
N ARG A 466 23.50 20.95 -10.13
CA ARG A 466 22.56 22.03 -10.43
C ARG A 466 22.76 22.59 -11.84
N GLU A 467 24.01 22.86 -12.21
CA GLU A 467 24.36 23.36 -13.54
C GLU A 467 23.95 22.36 -14.64
N ALA A 468 24.17 21.06 -14.43
CA ALA A 468 23.75 20.00 -15.37
C ALA A 468 22.21 19.94 -15.52
N VAL A 469 21.47 19.94 -14.41
CA VAL A 469 19.99 19.94 -14.45
C VAL A 469 19.45 21.17 -15.15
N GLU A 470 20.01 22.37 -14.89
CA GLU A 470 19.56 23.64 -15.49
C GLU A 470 20.02 23.81 -16.96
N SER A 471 21.04 23.08 -17.42
CA SER A 471 21.53 23.15 -18.81
C SER A 471 20.98 22.04 -19.71
N GLU A 472 20.98 20.79 -19.22
CA GLU A 472 20.64 19.60 -20.00
C GLU A 472 19.23 19.06 -19.71
N GLY A 473 18.72 19.29 -18.48
CA GLY A 473 17.37 18.91 -18.05
C GLY A 473 16.31 19.99 -18.27
N TYR A 474 16.66 21.12 -18.90
CA TYR A 474 15.75 22.24 -19.14
C TYR A 474 15.69 22.59 -20.63
N ASP A 475 14.53 22.42 -21.23
CA ASP A 475 14.26 22.85 -22.61
C ASP A 475 14.09 24.38 -22.66
N ARG A 476 15.13 25.07 -23.16
CA ARG A 476 15.15 26.54 -23.25
C ARG A 476 14.13 27.09 -24.25
N ARG A 477 13.72 26.30 -25.26
CA ARG A 477 12.73 26.72 -26.26
C ARG A 477 11.32 26.69 -25.66
N ARG A 478 10.94 25.58 -25.01
CA ARG A 478 9.66 25.41 -24.30
C ARG A 478 9.65 26.11 -22.95
N LYS A 479 10.82 26.38 -22.37
CA LYS A 479 11.04 26.96 -21.03
C LYS A 479 10.46 26.07 -19.92
N VAL A 480 10.65 24.76 -20.02
CA VAL A 480 10.19 23.74 -19.08
C VAL A 480 11.31 22.72 -18.78
N PHE A 481 11.26 22.11 -17.60
CA PHE A 481 12.08 20.93 -17.32
C PHE A 481 11.54 19.72 -18.07
N VAL A 482 12.42 18.75 -18.35
CA VAL A 482 12.13 17.54 -19.14
C VAL A 482 12.50 16.29 -18.37
N GLN A 483 12.00 15.13 -18.81
CA GLN A 483 12.16 13.83 -18.16
C GLN A 483 13.62 13.43 -17.94
N SER A 484 14.42 13.50 -19.00
CA SER A 484 15.86 13.13 -18.99
C SER A 484 16.69 14.10 -19.82
N PHE A 485 17.99 14.12 -19.61
CA PHE A 485 18.92 14.98 -20.32
C PHE A 485 18.81 14.78 -21.83
N GLY A 486 18.65 15.89 -22.54
CA GLY A 486 18.47 15.89 -24.01
C GLY A 486 17.11 15.42 -24.51
N SER A 487 16.19 15.00 -23.63
CA SER A 487 14.81 14.64 -23.99
C SER A 487 13.95 15.88 -24.24
N GLN A 488 12.82 15.65 -24.93
CA GLN A 488 11.73 16.63 -25.04
C GLN A 488 10.45 16.15 -24.29
N GLN A 489 10.50 14.97 -23.67
CA GLN A 489 9.35 14.39 -22.98
C GLN A 489 9.18 14.99 -21.60
N LEU A 490 7.92 15.06 -21.16
CA LEU A 490 7.54 15.44 -19.80
C LEU A 490 7.34 14.20 -18.91
N ASP A 491 7.49 14.41 -17.62
CA ASP A 491 7.37 13.40 -16.61
C ASP A 491 6.77 14.02 -15.33
N ALA A 492 5.82 13.36 -14.72
CA ALA A 492 5.20 13.82 -13.48
C ALA A 492 6.20 13.87 -12.30
N ALA A 493 7.30 13.10 -12.34
CA ALA A 493 8.36 13.18 -11.33
C ALA A 493 9.04 14.57 -11.26
N LEU A 494 8.91 15.40 -12.30
CA LEU A 494 9.37 16.80 -12.28
C LEU A 494 8.63 17.67 -11.25
N LEU A 495 7.44 17.25 -10.80
CA LEU A 495 6.72 17.87 -9.69
C LEU A 495 7.50 17.80 -8.36
N MET A 496 8.51 16.92 -8.26
CA MET A 496 9.38 16.82 -7.10
C MET A 496 10.39 17.96 -6.98
N LEU A 497 10.69 18.70 -8.07
CA LEU A 497 11.65 19.83 -8.07
C LEU A 497 11.39 20.84 -6.92
N PRO A 498 10.18 21.38 -6.75
CA PRO A 498 9.91 22.30 -5.65
C PRO A 498 9.73 21.60 -4.30
N LEU A 499 9.32 20.32 -4.29
CA LEU A 499 9.13 19.54 -3.05
C LEU A 499 10.45 19.20 -2.35
N THR A 500 11.56 19.18 -3.09
CA THR A 500 12.93 19.03 -2.57
C THR A 500 13.63 20.37 -2.28
N HIS A 501 12.99 21.50 -2.56
CA HIS A 501 13.53 22.86 -2.50
C HIS A 501 14.66 23.13 -3.51
N PHE A 502 14.75 22.36 -4.59
CA PHE A 502 15.65 22.68 -5.70
C PHE A 502 15.26 24.01 -6.36
N LEU A 503 13.97 24.23 -6.52
CA LEU A 503 13.37 25.50 -6.96
C LEU A 503 12.26 25.93 -5.99
N PRO A 504 12.00 27.24 -5.84
CA PRO A 504 10.76 27.72 -5.22
C PRO A 504 9.52 27.25 -5.99
N PHE A 505 8.38 27.12 -5.29
CA PHE A 505 7.10 26.75 -5.93
C PHE A 505 6.64 27.80 -6.95
N ASP A 506 6.94 29.06 -6.72
CA ASP A 506 6.61 30.23 -7.53
C ASP A 506 7.67 30.59 -8.58
N ASP A 507 8.75 29.79 -8.73
CA ASP A 507 9.72 29.98 -9.82
C ASP A 507 9.00 29.91 -11.17
N PRO A 508 9.16 30.92 -12.07
CA PRO A 508 8.49 30.94 -13.35
C PRO A 508 8.76 29.71 -14.24
N ARG A 509 9.90 29.04 -14.08
CA ARG A 509 10.24 27.80 -14.79
C ARG A 509 9.39 26.65 -14.25
N MET A 510 9.16 26.62 -12.94
CA MET A 510 8.35 25.58 -12.30
C MET A 510 6.87 25.75 -12.62
N ILE A 511 6.34 26.97 -12.57
CA ILE A 511 4.95 27.25 -12.99
C ILE A 511 4.71 26.75 -14.41
N ARG A 512 5.61 27.11 -15.36
CA ARG A 512 5.48 26.65 -16.76
C ARG A 512 5.60 25.13 -16.90
N THR A 513 6.46 24.50 -16.10
CA THR A 513 6.61 23.03 -16.12
C THR A 513 5.33 22.35 -15.62
N VAL A 514 4.73 22.86 -14.53
CA VAL A 514 3.44 22.37 -14.01
C VAL A 514 2.33 22.51 -15.05
N ASP A 515 2.23 23.68 -15.70
CA ASP A 515 1.21 23.91 -16.74
C ASP A 515 1.44 23.01 -17.96
N ALA A 516 2.70 22.76 -18.35
CA ALA A 516 3.02 21.85 -19.43
C ALA A 516 2.71 20.39 -19.09
N ILE A 517 3.00 19.94 -17.87
CA ILE A 517 2.63 18.61 -17.38
C ILE A 517 1.11 18.43 -17.43
N ARG A 518 0.35 19.40 -16.95
CA ARG A 518 -1.12 19.36 -17.05
C ARG A 518 -1.58 19.27 -18.50
N HIS A 519 -1.06 20.11 -19.37
CA HIS A 519 -1.45 20.11 -20.78
C HIS A 519 -1.14 18.79 -21.49
N ASP A 520 0.04 18.20 -21.22
CA ASP A 520 0.55 17.04 -21.97
C ASP A 520 0.19 15.69 -21.29
N LEU A 521 0.05 15.63 -19.97
CA LEU A 521 -0.12 14.38 -19.20
C LEU A 521 -1.48 14.28 -18.49
N GLU A 522 -2.33 15.31 -18.49
CA GLU A 522 -3.67 15.21 -17.91
C GLU A 522 -4.60 14.43 -18.85
N GLU A 523 -5.32 13.48 -18.29
CA GLU A 523 -6.33 12.68 -18.96
C GLU A 523 -7.54 12.55 -18.03
N ASP A 524 -8.66 13.11 -18.44
CA ASP A 524 -9.90 13.18 -17.66
C ASP A 524 -9.70 13.68 -16.20
N GLY A 525 -8.88 14.75 -16.04
CA GLY A 525 -8.60 15.39 -14.75
C GLY A 525 -7.62 14.60 -13.85
N LEU A 526 -7.01 13.54 -14.36
CA LEU A 526 -5.99 12.74 -13.69
C LEU A 526 -4.66 12.82 -14.47
N ILE A 527 -3.54 12.53 -13.79
CA ILE A 527 -2.20 12.73 -14.34
C ILE A 527 -1.52 11.40 -14.64
N LEU A 528 -1.03 11.23 -15.87
CA LEU A 528 -0.16 10.13 -16.28
C LEU A 528 1.26 10.31 -15.70
N ARG A 529 2.00 9.22 -15.50
CA ARG A 529 3.45 9.26 -15.17
C ARG A 529 4.23 9.99 -16.26
N TYR A 530 4.06 9.54 -17.47
CA TYR A 530 4.62 10.02 -18.73
C TYR A 530 3.75 9.47 -19.89
N ARG A 531 4.02 9.87 -21.12
CA ARG A 531 3.38 9.26 -22.29
C ARG A 531 4.14 7.98 -22.68
N VAL A 532 3.51 6.81 -22.50
CA VAL A 532 4.11 5.49 -22.77
C VAL A 532 4.52 5.36 -24.24
N GLU A 533 3.70 5.88 -25.15
CA GLU A 533 3.95 5.86 -26.58
C GLU A 533 5.15 6.73 -27.04
N LYS A 534 5.67 7.59 -26.14
CA LYS A 534 6.80 8.50 -26.40
C LYS A 534 8.03 8.19 -25.55
N THR A 535 7.92 7.27 -24.60
CA THR A 535 8.99 6.91 -23.66
C THR A 535 9.35 5.44 -23.85
N ASP A 536 10.62 5.15 -24.15
CA ASP A 536 11.12 3.75 -24.20
C ASP A 536 11.33 3.23 -22.77
N ASP A 537 10.28 2.70 -22.17
CA ASP A 537 10.32 2.06 -20.85
C ASP A 537 10.63 0.56 -20.91
N GLY A 538 10.70 -0.01 -22.12
CA GLY A 538 11.01 -1.42 -22.39
C GLY A 538 9.84 -2.38 -22.18
N LEU A 539 8.60 -1.87 -22.12
CA LEU A 539 7.36 -2.65 -21.94
C LEU A 539 6.34 -2.28 -23.02
N HIS A 540 5.42 -3.19 -23.30
CA HIS A 540 4.34 -2.97 -24.26
C HIS A 540 3.01 -2.69 -23.53
N GLY A 541 2.10 -2.03 -24.24
CA GLY A 541 0.75 -1.77 -23.76
C GLY A 541 0.52 -0.32 -23.33
N ARG A 542 -0.75 -0.03 -23.01
CA ARG A 542 -1.20 1.24 -22.44
C ARG A 542 -1.25 1.09 -20.91
N GLU A 543 -1.04 2.16 -20.19
CA GLU A 543 -1.22 2.24 -18.73
C GLU A 543 -2.43 3.10 -18.39
N GLY A 544 -2.96 2.93 -17.19
CA GLY A 544 -3.90 3.86 -16.58
C GLY A 544 -3.23 5.17 -16.16
N THR A 545 -4.03 6.09 -15.62
CA THR A 545 -3.50 7.28 -14.95
C THR A 545 -2.91 6.86 -13.61
N PHE A 546 -1.70 7.34 -13.32
CA PHE A 546 -0.98 6.98 -12.10
C PHE A 546 -1.42 7.90 -10.95
N LEU A 547 -2.24 7.39 -10.05
CA LEU A 547 -2.94 8.20 -9.03
C LEU A 547 -2.01 9.04 -8.14
N PRO A 548 -0.82 8.57 -7.70
CA PRO A 548 0.12 9.41 -6.95
C PRO A 548 0.47 10.71 -7.68
N CYS A 549 0.62 10.68 -9.01
CA CYS A 549 0.96 11.87 -9.80
C CYS A 549 -0.13 12.95 -9.74
N SER A 550 -1.40 12.54 -9.70
CA SER A 550 -2.53 13.45 -9.54
C SER A 550 -2.50 14.14 -8.18
N PHE A 551 -2.19 13.41 -7.11
CA PHE A 551 -2.04 13.99 -5.77
C PHE A 551 -0.79 14.88 -5.67
N TRP A 552 0.34 14.53 -6.32
CA TRP A 552 1.51 15.41 -6.38
C TRP A 552 1.20 16.72 -7.09
N MET A 553 0.45 16.66 -8.19
CA MET A 553 -0.02 17.86 -8.91
C MET A 553 -0.87 18.72 -7.99
N ALA A 554 -1.85 18.15 -7.30
CA ALA A 554 -2.69 18.87 -6.35
C ALA A 554 -1.87 19.53 -5.22
N GLU A 555 -0.87 18.83 -4.67
CA GLU A 555 0.03 19.39 -3.65
C GLU A 555 0.81 20.59 -4.17
N VAL A 556 1.42 20.46 -5.36
CA VAL A 556 2.24 21.53 -5.94
C VAL A 556 1.38 22.75 -6.25
N LEU A 557 0.19 22.56 -6.85
CA LEU A 557 -0.75 23.66 -7.12
C LEU A 557 -1.20 24.37 -5.84
N ALA A 558 -1.54 23.61 -4.78
CA ALA A 558 -1.91 24.19 -3.48
C ALA A 558 -0.78 25.07 -2.91
N ARG A 559 0.48 24.59 -3.01
CA ARG A 559 1.66 25.33 -2.55
C ARG A 559 2.05 26.50 -3.46
N GLN A 560 1.61 26.51 -4.71
CA GLN A 560 1.68 27.67 -5.62
C GLN A 560 0.61 28.72 -5.33
N GLY A 561 -0.32 28.49 -4.40
CA GLY A 561 -1.48 29.34 -4.14
C GLY A 561 -2.63 29.17 -5.13
N ARG A 562 -2.55 28.19 -6.04
CA ARG A 562 -3.58 27.84 -7.04
C ARG A 562 -4.62 26.87 -6.42
N VAL A 563 -5.25 27.32 -5.33
CA VAL A 563 -6.04 26.46 -4.42
C VAL A 563 -7.26 25.84 -5.13
N ASP A 564 -7.95 26.59 -5.97
CA ASP A 564 -9.14 26.07 -6.66
C ASP A 564 -8.77 25.00 -7.70
N GLU A 565 -7.68 25.19 -8.43
CA GLU A 565 -7.17 24.20 -9.37
C GLU A 565 -6.67 22.94 -8.65
N ALA A 566 -5.99 23.12 -7.51
CA ALA A 566 -5.56 22.00 -6.64
C ALA A 566 -6.75 21.18 -6.15
N ARG A 567 -7.85 21.86 -5.75
CA ARG A 567 -9.07 21.19 -5.28
C ARG A 567 -9.74 20.37 -6.38
N VAL A 568 -9.84 20.90 -7.59
CA VAL A 568 -10.44 20.18 -8.73
C VAL A 568 -9.71 18.86 -9.00
N ILE A 569 -8.37 18.88 -9.08
CA ILE A 569 -7.58 17.66 -9.32
C ILE A 569 -7.65 16.73 -8.10
N PHE A 570 -7.57 17.27 -6.89
CA PHE A 570 -7.65 16.48 -5.67
C PHE A 570 -8.98 15.73 -5.55
N ASP A 571 -10.11 16.44 -5.77
CA ASP A 571 -11.45 15.87 -5.68
C ASP A 571 -11.67 14.82 -6.80
N ARG A 572 -11.15 15.08 -8.02
CA ARG A 572 -11.19 14.09 -9.10
C ARG A 572 -10.38 12.84 -8.76
N ALA A 573 -9.17 12.97 -8.21
CA ALA A 573 -8.37 11.84 -7.75
C ALA A 573 -9.06 11.10 -6.59
N CYS A 574 -9.67 11.81 -5.64
CA CYS A 574 -10.45 11.18 -4.57
C CYS A 574 -11.66 10.39 -5.09
N SER A 575 -12.29 10.82 -6.19
CA SER A 575 -13.44 10.12 -6.78
C SER A 575 -13.10 8.74 -7.37
N THR A 576 -11.81 8.43 -7.57
CA THR A 576 -11.34 7.10 -8.01
C THR A 576 -11.21 6.08 -6.88
N SER A 577 -11.38 6.51 -5.61
CA SER A 577 -11.36 5.58 -4.48
C SER A 577 -12.54 4.62 -4.53
N SER A 578 -12.38 3.44 -3.92
CA SER A 578 -13.52 2.56 -3.65
C SER A 578 -14.51 3.24 -2.69
N GLU A 579 -15.72 2.68 -2.57
CA GLU A 579 -16.71 3.14 -1.58
C GLU A 579 -16.18 3.09 -0.13
N LEU A 580 -15.15 2.28 0.12
CA LEU A 580 -14.45 2.15 1.39
C LEU A 580 -13.30 3.15 1.58
N GLY A 581 -13.06 4.04 0.59
CA GLY A 581 -11.97 5.02 0.61
C GLY A 581 -10.59 4.42 0.39
N LEU A 582 -10.50 3.30 -0.34
CA LEU A 582 -9.25 2.64 -0.68
C LEU A 582 -8.83 2.99 -2.11
N PHE A 583 -7.52 3.14 -2.33
CA PHE A 583 -6.94 3.45 -3.64
C PHE A 583 -6.09 2.30 -4.17
N ALA A 584 -6.19 2.05 -5.48
CA ALA A 584 -5.23 1.27 -6.25
C ALA A 584 -4.05 2.15 -6.71
N GLU A 585 -3.17 1.57 -7.50
CA GLU A 585 -2.03 2.25 -8.11
C GLU A 585 -2.45 3.18 -9.23
N GLU A 586 -3.30 2.67 -10.12
CA GLU A 586 -3.73 3.33 -11.33
C GLU A 586 -5.26 3.32 -11.48
N PHE A 587 -5.73 4.17 -12.37
CA PHE A 587 -7.13 4.23 -12.76
C PHE A 587 -7.25 4.38 -14.27
N ASP A 588 -8.03 3.50 -14.89
CA ASP A 588 -8.37 3.61 -16.31
C ASP A 588 -9.58 4.53 -16.48
N THR A 589 -9.35 5.69 -17.04
CA THR A 589 -10.37 6.71 -17.29
C THR A 589 -11.40 6.31 -18.34
N THR A 590 -11.07 5.32 -19.19
CA THR A 590 -11.96 4.85 -20.26
C THR A 590 -12.98 3.83 -19.74
N SER A 591 -12.53 2.86 -18.94
CA SER A 591 -13.40 1.83 -18.35
C SER A 591 -13.88 2.18 -16.93
N GLU A 592 -13.42 3.29 -16.37
CA GLU A 592 -13.66 3.73 -14.98
C GLU A 592 -13.31 2.64 -13.95
N ARG A 593 -12.17 1.96 -14.14
CA ARG A 593 -11.72 0.85 -13.29
C ARG A 593 -10.40 1.15 -12.60
N MET A 594 -10.29 0.67 -11.37
CA MET A 594 -9.01 0.58 -10.65
C MET A 594 -8.12 -0.48 -11.29
N LEU A 595 -6.83 -0.19 -11.38
CA LEU A 595 -5.80 -1.06 -11.94
C LEU A 595 -4.59 -1.13 -11.00
N GLY A 596 -3.76 -2.17 -11.18
CA GLY A 596 -2.55 -2.39 -10.39
C GLY A 596 -2.82 -2.91 -8.98
N ASN A 597 -1.75 -3.04 -8.20
CA ASN A 597 -1.79 -3.63 -6.86
C ASN A 597 -2.59 -2.77 -5.85
N PHE A 598 -3.23 -3.46 -4.87
CA PHE A 598 -4.26 -2.86 -4.03
C PHE A 598 -4.24 -3.37 -2.57
N PRO A 599 -4.56 -2.51 -1.56
CA PRO A 599 -4.50 -1.06 -1.67
C PRO A 599 -3.03 -0.61 -1.79
N GLN A 600 -2.76 0.49 -2.51
CA GLN A 600 -1.40 0.91 -2.78
C GLN A 600 -0.92 2.02 -1.84
N ALA A 601 0.23 1.78 -1.17
CA ALA A 601 0.79 2.71 -0.19
C ALA A 601 1.12 4.08 -0.79
N LEU A 602 1.79 4.14 -1.95
CA LEU A 602 2.24 5.39 -2.56
C LEU A 602 1.07 6.33 -2.87
N THR A 603 -0.07 5.79 -3.32
CA THR A 603 -1.28 6.56 -3.57
C THR A 603 -1.85 7.12 -2.26
N HIS A 604 -1.97 6.28 -1.21
CA HIS A 604 -2.44 6.74 0.11
C HIS A 604 -1.52 7.76 0.76
N LEU A 605 -0.19 7.62 0.61
CA LEU A 605 0.81 8.59 1.08
C LEU A 605 0.63 9.94 0.39
N SER A 606 0.48 9.91 -0.94
CA SER A 606 0.32 11.10 -1.78
C SER A 606 -1.02 11.80 -1.48
N HIS A 607 -2.10 11.05 -1.28
CA HIS A 607 -3.39 11.57 -0.85
C HIS A 607 -3.28 12.33 0.50
N ILE A 608 -2.59 11.78 1.49
CA ILE A 608 -2.40 12.44 2.79
C ILE A 608 -1.68 13.78 2.63
N VAL A 609 -0.53 13.80 1.93
CA VAL A 609 0.25 15.06 1.80
C VAL A 609 -0.48 16.11 1.00
N ALA A 610 -1.17 15.72 -0.08
CA ALA A 610 -1.98 16.63 -0.88
C ALA A 610 -3.16 17.20 -0.06
N GLY A 611 -3.87 16.35 0.70
CA GLY A 611 -4.97 16.77 1.57
C GLY A 611 -4.52 17.74 2.65
N VAL A 612 -3.36 17.49 3.29
CA VAL A 612 -2.76 18.40 4.28
C VAL A 612 -2.32 19.71 3.63
N ALA A 613 -1.71 19.68 2.42
CA ALA A 613 -1.29 20.88 1.71
C ALA A 613 -2.50 21.74 1.33
N LEU A 614 -3.57 21.12 0.84
CA LEU A 614 -4.81 21.79 0.48
C LEU A 614 -5.49 22.40 1.72
N ALA A 615 -5.59 21.68 2.84
CA ALA A 615 -6.15 22.19 4.07
C ALA A 615 -5.38 23.40 4.62
N ARG A 616 -4.04 23.40 4.50
CA ARG A 616 -3.21 24.56 4.88
C ARG A 616 -3.42 25.75 3.94
N ALA A 617 -3.44 25.51 2.64
CA ALA A 617 -3.65 26.56 1.65
C ALA A 617 -5.06 27.18 1.74
N SER A 618 -6.06 26.41 2.18
CA SER A 618 -7.42 26.87 2.44
C SER A 618 -7.61 27.54 3.82
N GLY A 619 -6.60 27.51 4.70
CA GLY A 619 -6.70 28.07 6.05
C GLY A 619 -7.35 27.16 7.10
N ASP A 620 -7.67 25.90 6.75
CA ASP A 620 -8.26 24.92 7.66
C ASP A 620 -7.24 24.34 8.66
N MET A 621 -5.94 24.42 8.34
CA MET A 621 -4.83 24.00 9.20
C MET A 621 -3.77 25.11 9.31
N PRO A 622 -3.03 25.19 10.44
CA PRO A 622 -1.95 26.13 10.59
C PRO A 622 -0.88 25.98 9.50
N ALA A 623 -0.37 27.09 8.99
CA ALA A 623 0.83 27.07 8.15
C ALA A 623 2.02 26.57 8.99
N THR A 624 2.69 25.52 8.55
CA THR A 624 3.94 25.06 9.16
C THR A 624 5.11 25.39 8.25
N SER A 625 6.24 25.74 8.84
CA SER A 625 7.48 26.09 8.15
C SER A 625 8.25 24.88 7.58
N TYR A 626 7.60 23.77 7.28
CA TYR A 626 8.27 22.55 6.77
C TYR A 626 7.90 22.25 5.34
#